data_a25f289285d9ce39d312c76378ad0f17
#
_entry.id   a25f289285d9ce39d312c76378ad0f17
#
_cell.length_a   1.000
_cell.length_b   1.000
_cell.length_c   1.000
_cell.angle_alpha   90.00
_cell.angle_beta   90.00
_cell.angle_gamma   90.00
#
_symmetry.space_group_name_H-M   'P 1'
#
loop_
_entity.id
_entity.type
_entity.pdbx_description
1 polymer ?
#
loop_
_entity_poly.entity_id
_entity_poly.type
_entity_poly.pdbx_seq_one_letter_code
_entity_poly.pdbx_strand_id
1 'polypeptide(L)'
;MTVLSEDLAKSRQTINAYEDYAERYDALVRHVPNQREQKWLKRLVKIAGKGGRILEVGSGPGYDADFVEGLGVQVRRTDATKRFLELQAARGKHGEFLDLITDDLGGPYDAVLALCVLIHVPREQADQVLAKIAGSLRPGGAFLVSMRIGDGEKSGEYHTVYWRRDDFAARLENAGLVLVGDEFNVGRDREEWTTFLAVRPS
;
A
#
# COMPACT_ATOMS: atom_id res chain seq x y z
N MET A 1 -11.81 8.98 16.02
CA MET A 1 -13.05 9.09 15.21
C MET A 1 -13.57 7.68 14.99
N THR A 2 -14.88 7.48 15.05
CA THR A 2 -15.51 6.16 14.80
C THR A 2 -15.62 5.98 13.28
N VAL A 3 -15.14 4.84 12.77
CA VAL A 3 -15.31 4.48 11.35
C VAL A 3 -16.79 4.31 11.06
N LEU A 4 -17.30 4.95 10.01
CA LEU A 4 -18.70 4.84 9.64
C LEU A 4 -19.00 3.41 9.15
N SER A 5 -20.18 2.89 9.47
CA SER A 5 -20.59 1.53 9.08
C SER A 5 -20.61 1.34 7.55
N GLU A 6 -20.88 2.40 6.80
CA GLU A 6 -20.88 2.42 5.34
C GLU A 6 -19.47 2.28 4.77
N ASP A 7 -18.47 2.96 5.34
CA ASP A 7 -17.06 2.84 4.89
C ASP A 7 -16.52 1.43 5.12
N LEU A 8 -16.86 0.83 6.28
CA LEU A 8 -16.53 -0.57 6.54
C LEU A 8 -17.20 -1.52 5.54
N ALA A 9 -18.43 -1.23 5.11
CA ALA A 9 -19.13 -2.03 4.11
C ALA A 9 -18.41 -1.95 2.74
N LYS A 10 -17.97 -0.75 2.31
CA LYS A 10 -17.18 -0.55 1.08
C LYS A 10 -15.86 -1.32 1.11
N SER A 11 -15.13 -1.24 2.23
CA SER A 11 -13.88 -1.98 2.42
C SER A 11 -14.10 -3.49 2.41
N ARG A 12 -15.08 -4.00 3.16
CA ARG A 12 -15.41 -5.43 3.20
C ARG A 12 -15.84 -5.98 1.85
N GLN A 13 -16.60 -5.19 1.07
CA GLN A 13 -16.97 -5.57 -0.30
C GLN A 13 -15.72 -5.83 -1.15
N THR A 14 -14.73 -4.94 -1.09
CA THR A 14 -13.46 -5.09 -1.81
C THR A 14 -12.68 -6.30 -1.33
N ILE A 15 -12.56 -6.51 -0.01
CA ILE A 15 -11.87 -7.67 0.57
C ILE A 15 -12.53 -8.97 0.10
N ASN A 16 -13.86 -9.07 0.18
CA ASN A 16 -14.60 -10.25 -0.27
C ASN A 16 -14.41 -10.54 -1.77
N ALA A 17 -14.41 -9.50 -2.61
CA ALA A 17 -14.15 -9.65 -4.03
C ALA A 17 -12.73 -10.22 -4.30
N TYR A 18 -11.73 -9.78 -3.51
CA TYR A 18 -10.38 -10.34 -3.60
C TYR A 18 -10.29 -11.77 -3.04
N GLU A 19 -11.05 -12.13 -2.00
CA GLU A 19 -11.12 -13.52 -1.52
C GLU A 19 -11.54 -14.49 -2.65
N ASP A 20 -12.54 -14.10 -3.44
CA ASP A 20 -13.06 -14.91 -4.55
C ASP A 20 -12.15 -14.88 -5.80
N TYR A 21 -11.27 -13.89 -5.92
CA TYR A 21 -10.48 -13.65 -7.12
C TYR A 21 -8.97 -13.93 -6.95
N ALA A 22 -8.52 -14.24 -5.74
CA ALA A 22 -7.10 -14.25 -5.37
C ALA A 22 -6.22 -15.14 -6.25
N GLU A 23 -6.64 -16.37 -6.58
CA GLU A 23 -5.86 -17.28 -7.45
C GLU A 23 -5.74 -16.76 -8.86
N ARG A 24 -6.84 -16.21 -9.38
CA ARG A 24 -6.84 -15.64 -10.72
C ARG A 24 -6.00 -14.36 -10.77
N TYR A 25 -6.05 -13.55 -9.71
CA TYR A 25 -5.20 -12.38 -9.55
C TYR A 25 -3.72 -12.78 -9.53
N ASP A 26 -3.35 -13.78 -8.72
CA ASP A 26 -1.98 -14.30 -8.63
C ASP A 26 -1.44 -14.77 -10.00
N ALA A 27 -2.28 -15.45 -10.79
CA ALA A 27 -1.92 -15.91 -12.13
C ALA A 27 -1.74 -14.76 -13.15
N LEU A 28 -2.34 -13.58 -12.91
CA LEU A 28 -2.33 -12.44 -13.84
C LEU A 28 -1.30 -11.37 -13.47
N VAL A 29 -0.93 -11.24 -12.20
CA VAL A 29 0.05 -10.25 -11.77
C VAL A 29 1.47 -10.67 -12.10
N ARG A 30 2.36 -9.69 -12.15
CA ARG A 30 3.77 -9.98 -12.36
C ARG A 30 4.39 -10.53 -11.08
N HIS A 31 5.12 -11.62 -11.22
CA HIS A 31 5.90 -12.20 -10.11
C HIS A 31 7.21 -11.45 -9.83
N VAL A 32 7.59 -10.53 -10.71
CA VAL A 32 8.71 -9.61 -10.52
C VAL A 32 8.26 -8.20 -10.87
N PRO A 33 8.47 -7.21 -10.01
CA PRO A 33 8.15 -5.81 -10.29
C PRO A 33 8.81 -5.34 -11.59
N ASN A 34 8.13 -4.49 -12.36
CA ASN A 34 8.71 -3.93 -13.57
C ASN A 34 9.83 -2.91 -13.24
N GLN A 35 10.58 -2.45 -14.24
CA GLN A 35 11.73 -1.56 -14.04
C GLN A 35 11.38 -0.27 -13.29
N ARG A 36 10.20 0.32 -13.51
CA ARG A 36 9.72 1.51 -12.80
C ARG A 36 9.46 1.20 -11.34
N GLU A 37 8.70 0.15 -11.07
CA GLU A 37 8.41 -0.32 -9.71
C GLU A 37 9.71 -0.64 -8.97
N GLN A 38 10.64 -1.37 -9.60
CA GLN A 38 11.96 -1.68 -9.01
C GLN A 38 12.76 -0.41 -8.66
N LYS A 39 12.69 0.64 -9.49
CA LYS A 39 13.35 1.93 -9.21
C LYS A 39 12.83 2.52 -7.89
N TRP A 40 11.51 2.53 -7.68
CA TRP A 40 10.89 3.07 -6.48
C TRP A 40 11.12 2.19 -5.25
N LEU A 41 10.99 0.88 -5.39
CA LEU A 41 11.29 -0.09 -4.34
C LEU A 41 12.75 -0.01 -3.88
N LYS A 42 13.70 0.12 -4.81
CA LYS A 42 15.13 0.35 -4.49
C LYS A 42 15.37 1.68 -3.74
N ARG A 43 14.64 2.75 -4.10
CA ARG A 43 14.71 4.03 -3.37
C ARG A 43 14.19 3.88 -1.95
N LEU A 44 13.06 3.18 -1.75
CA LEU A 44 12.51 2.86 -0.44
C LEU A 44 13.50 2.10 0.42
N VAL A 45 14.06 1.00 -0.12
CA VAL A 45 15.06 0.17 0.58
C VAL A 45 16.32 0.98 0.92
N LYS A 46 16.75 1.89 0.05
CA LYS A 46 17.90 2.78 0.34
C LYS A 46 17.64 3.66 1.57
N ILE A 47 16.41 4.16 1.77
CA ILE A 47 16.05 4.97 2.95
C ILE A 47 15.89 4.09 4.18
N ALA A 48 15.28 2.91 4.04
CA ALA A 48 15.15 1.94 5.14
C ALA A 48 16.52 1.48 5.66
N GLY A 49 17.51 1.37 4.78
CA GLY A 49 18.87 0.92 5.10
C GLY A 49 18.97 -0.60 5.17
N LYS A 50 20.21 -1.09 5.26
CA LYS A 50 20.51 -2.52 5.35
C LYS A 50 19.91 -3.13 6.62
N GLY A 51 19.14 -4.21 6.47
CA GLY A 51 18.44 -4.87 7.59
C GLY A 51 17.24 -4.08 8.10
N GLY A 52 16.87 -2.97 7.45
CA GLY A 52 15.73 -2.14 7.82
C GLY A 52 14.42 -2.91 7.82
N ARG A 53 13.50 -2.51 8.70
CA ARG A 53 12.18 -3.12 8.87
C ARG A 53 11.15 -2.37 8.03
N ILE A 54 10.53 -3.06 7.09
CA ILE A 54 9.48 -2.52 6.22
C ILE A 54 8.15 -3.16 6.58
N LEU A 55 7.09 -2.37 6.75
CA LEU A 55 5.72 -2.85 6.74
C LEU A 55 5.20 -2.77 5.32
N GLU A 56 4.73 -3.89 4.76
CA GLU A 56 3.93 -3.88 3.54
C GLU A 56 2.46 -4.11 3.90
N VAL A 57 1.61 -3.14 3.57
CA VAL A 57 0.15 -3.26 3.72
C VAL A 57 -0.48 -3.61 2.38
N GLY A 58 -1.44 -4.55 2.40
CA GLY A 58 -2.06 -5.07 1.18
C GLY A 58 -1.05 -5.76 0.27
N SER A 59 -0.26 -6.67 0.82
CA SER A 59 0.84 -7.34 0.10
C SER A 59 0.36 -8.23 -1.05
N GLY A 60 -0.94 -8.56 -1.11
CA GLY A 60 -1.47 -9.47 -2.11
C GLY A 60 -0.71 -10.81 -2.12
N PRO A 61 -0.30 -11.32 -3.30
CA PRO A 61 0.54 -12.52 -3.39
C PRO A 61 1.97 -12.34 -2.84
N GLY A 62 2.41 -11.12 -2.52
CA GLY A 62 3.68 -10.84 -1.83
C GLY A 62 4.92 -10.74 -2.72
N TYR A 63 4.79 -10.45 -4.01
CA TYR A 63 5.93 -10.39 -4.93
C TYR A 63 6.79 -9.12 -4.77
N ASP A 64 6.18 -8.01 -4.36
CA ASP A 64 6.93 -6.78 -4.04
C ASP A 64 7.77 -6.98 -2.77
N ALA A 65 7.19 -7.66 -1.75
CA ALA A 65 7.93 -8.08 -0.56
C ALA A 65 9.10 -9.02 -0.91
N ASP A 66 8.88 -10.03 -1.76
CA ASP A 66 9.96 -10.93 -2.21
C ASP A 66 11.11 -10.15 -2.85
N PHE A 67 10.78 -9.15 -3.67
CA PHE A 67 11.78 -8.30 -4.32
C PHE A 67 12.59 -7.47 -3.31
N VAL A 68 11.93 -6.78 -2.38
CA VAL A 68 12.65 -5.92 -1.43
C VAL A 68 13.41 -6.72 -0.38
N GLU A 69 12.92 -7.89 0.05
CA GLU A 69 13.68 -8.83 0.89
C GLU A 69 14.98 -9.28 0.20
N GLY A 70 14.92 -9.53 -1.12
CA GLY A 70 16.09 -9.83 -1.93
C GLY A 70 17.13 -8.70 -1.95
N LEU A 71 16.77 -7.47 -1.58
CA LEU A 71 17.67 -6.33 -1.42
C LEU A 71 18.24 -6.19 0.01
N GLY A 72 17.91 -7.10 0.93
CA GLY A 72 18.51 -7.20 2.26
C GLY A 72 17.78 -6.44 3.37
N VAL A 73 16.48 -6.25 3.26
CA VAL A 73 15.59 -5.71 4.31
C VAL A 73 14.69 -6.81 4.87
N GLN A 74 14.03 -6.53 6.00
CA GLN A 74 13.03 -7.40 6.59
C GLN A 74 11.64 -6.83 6.29
N VAL A 75 10.72 -7.69 5.83
CA VAL A 75 9.36 -7.26 5.51
C VAL A 75 8.34 -7.95 6.43
N ARG A 76 7.54 -7.15 7.12
CA ARG A 76 6.29 -7.59 7.71
C ARG A 76 5.23 -7.48 6.62
N ARG A 77 4.83 -8.62 6.05
CA ARG A 77 3.82 -8.73 4.98
C ARG A 77 2.44 -8.76 5.60
N THR A 78 1.54 -7.91 5.17
CA THR A 78 0.17 -7.89 5.72
C THR A 78 -0.87 -7.72 4.63
N ASP A 79 -2.01 -8.39 4.79
CA ASP A 79 -3.16 -8.25 3.91
C ASP A 79 -4.47 -8.50 4.67
N ALA A 80 -5.55 -7.87 4.25
CA ALA A 80 -6.88 -8.14 4.79
C ALA A 80 -7.59 -9.32 4.07
N THR A 81 -7.05 -9.78 2.95
CA THR A 81 -7.53 -10.92 2.17
C THR A 81 -6.79 -12.18 2.60
N LYS A 82 -7.48 -13.09 3.30
CA LYS A 82 -6.88 -14.32 3.84
C LYS A 82 -6.33 -15.22 2.73
N ARG A 83 -7.01 -15.26 1.60
CA ARG A 83 -6.61 -16.09 0.48
C ARG A 83 -5.24 -15.70 -0.08
N PHE A 84 -4.90 -14.41 -0.11
CA PHE A 84 -3.54 -13.97 -0.45
C PHE A 84 -2.50 -14.46 0.56
N LEU A 85 -2.82 -14.44 1.85
CA LEU A 85 -1.92 -14.95 2.89
C LEU A 85 -1.69 -16.47 2.74
N GLU A 86 -2.72 -17.22 2.37
CA GLU A 86 -2.61 -18.66 2.06
C GLU A 86 -1.72 -18.92 0.83
N LEU A 87 -1.84 -18.12 -0.23
CA LEU A 87 -0.97 -18.18 -1.41
C LEU A 87 0.49 -17.89 -1.06
N GLN A 88 0.74 -16.91 -0.19
CA GLN A 88 2.08 -16.64 0.33
C GLN A 88 2.60 -17.82 1.16
N ALA A 89 1.77 -18.38 2.05
CA ALA A 89 2.13 -19.53 2.88
C ALA A 89 2.47 -20.78 2.04
N ALA A 90 1.74 -21.01 0.94
CA ALA A 90 2.02 -22.10 0.00
C ALA A 90 3.41 -21.98 -0.66
N ARG A 91 3.96 -20.77 -0.74
CA ARG A 91 5.32 -20.49 -1.21
C ARG A 91 6.37 -20.42 -0.08
N GLY A 92 6.00 -20.81 1.16
CA GLY A 92 6.87 -20.78 2.32
C GLY A 92 7.12 -19.35 2.87
N LYS A 93 6.22 -18.40 2.56
CA LYS A 93 6.27 -17.03 3.06
C LYS A 93 5.23 -16.82 4.16
N HIS A 94 5.56 -15.98 5.13
CA HIS A 94 4.65 -15.68 6.23
C HIS A 94 4.05 -14.29 6.04
N GLY A 95 2.74 -14.23 5.85
CA GLY A 95 1.95 -13.00 5.85
C GLY A 95 1.01 -12.97 7.06
N GLU A 96 0.69 -11.80 7.56
CA GLU A 96 -0.19 -11.57 8.70
C GLU A 96 -1.48 -10.89 8.26
N PHE A 97 -2.60 -11.26 8.87
CA PHE A 97 -3.86 -10.54 8.66
C PHE A 97 -3.76 -9.13 9.27
N LEU A 98 -4.12 -8.12 8.47
CA LEU A 98 -4.20 -6.73 8.92
C LEU A 98 -5.18 -5.97 8.04
N ASP A 99 -6.21 -5.38 8.66
CA ASP A 99 -7.10 -4.41 8.04
C ASP A 99 -6.55 -2.99 8.29
N LEU A 100 -6.09 -2.35 7.22
CA LEU A 100 -5.48 -1.02 7.28
C LEU A 100 -6.39 0.05 7.90
N ILE A 101 -7.72 -0.10 7.80
CA ILE A 101 -8.68 0.86 8.34
C ILE A 101 -8.85 0.69 9.85
N THR A 102 -9.00 -0.56 10.32
CA THR A 102 -9.40 -0.83 11.71
C THR A 102 -8.24 -1.15 12.63
N ASP A 103 -7.18 -1.79 12.13
CA ASP A 103 -6.14 -2.34 12.99
C ASP A 103 -5.01 -1.35 13.28
N ASP A 104 -4.28 -1.62 14.36
CA ASP A 104 -3.02 -0.94 14.67
C ASP A 104 -1.91 -1.50 13.76
N LEU A 105 -1.16 -0.61 13.14
CA LEU A 105 -0.06 -0.99 12.27
C LEU A 105 1.18 -1.46 13.04
N GLY A 106 1.28 -1.08 14.32
CA GLY A 106 2.49 -1.27 15.11
C GLY A 106 3.62 -0.33 14.69
N GLY A 107 4.85 -0.76 14.87
CA GLY A 107 6.04 0.04 14.53
C GLY A 107 7.01 0.18 15.71
N PRO A 108 8.01 1.07 15.64
CA PRO A 108 8.32 1.89 14.46
C PRO A 108 8.95 1.09 13.32
N TYR A 109 8.65 1.49 12.07
CA TYR A 109 9.24 0.94 10.86
C TYR A 109 10.20 1.93 10.20
N ASP A 110 11.20 1.41 9.48
CA ASP A 110 12.09 2.20 8.64
C ASP A 110 11.41 2.65 7.36
N ALA A 111 10.44 1.85 6.87
CA ALA A 111 9.58 2.23 5.77
C ALA A 111 8.23 1.52 5.82
N VAL A 112 7.24 2.10 5.11
CA VAL A 112 5.95 1.49 4.80
C VAL A 112 5.78 1.43 3.28
N LEU A 113 5.29 0.31 2.78
CA LEU A 113 5.01 0.05 1.37
C LEU A 113 3.51 -0.22 1.19
N ALA A 114 2.86 0.49 0.25
CA ALA A 114 1.44 0.34 -0.06
C ALA A 114 1.17 0.58 -1.55
N LEU A 115 1.50 -0.39 -2.41
CA LEU A 115 1.25 -0.28 -3.84
C LEU A 115 -0.15 -0.82 -4.18
N CYS A 116 -0.95 -0.01 -4.87
CA CYS A 116 -2.31 -0.35 -5.31
C CYS A 116 -3.30 -0.69 -4.17
N VAL A 117 -3.08 -0.19 -2.96
CA VAL A 117 -3.89 -0.52 -1.78
C VAL A 117 -4.81 0.64 -1.37
N LEU A 118 -4.26 1.84 -1.19
CA LEU A 118 -5.02 3.00 -0.71
C LEU A 118 -6.12 3.44 -1.69
N ILE A 119 -6.08 2.97 -2.92
CA ILE A 119 -7.17 3.11 -3.89
C ILE A 119 -8.47 2.42 -3.45
N HIS A 120 -8.43 1.56 -2.44
CA HIS A 120 -9.59 0.86 -1.87
C HIS A 120 -10.01 1.42 -0.50
N VAL A 121 -9.30 2.41 0.01
CA VAL A 121 -9.63 3.10 1.26
C VAL A 121 -10.63 4.22 0.97
N PRO A 122 -11.84 4.19 1.54
CA PRO A 122 -12.82 5.26 1.36
C PRO A 122 -12.22 6.64 1.65
N ARG A 123 -12.63 7.65 0.91
CA ARG A 123 -12.04 9.01 1.00
C ARG A 123 -12.15 9.59 2.41
N GLU A 124 -13.22 9.30 3.12
CA GLU A 124 -13.48 9.72 4.49
C GLU A 124 -12.50 9.12 5.50
N GLN A 125 -11.90 7.96 5.16
CA GLN A 125 -10.92 7.27 6.01
C GLN A 125 -9.46 7.59 5.63
N ALA A 126 -9.24 8.24 4.47
CA ALA A 126 -7.89 8.46 3.92
C ALA A 126 -6.97 9.20 4.90
N ASP A 127 -7.44 10.28 5.52
CA ASP A 127 -6.62 11.09 6.43
C ASP A 127 -6.26 10.32 7.71
N GLN A 128 -7.19 9.52 8.24
CA GLN A 128 -6.93 8.68 9.40
C GLN A 128 -5.92 7.58 9.07
N VAL A 129 -6.05 6.93 7.92
CA VAL A 129 -5.13 5.90 7.46
C VAL A 129 -3.73 6.48 7.23
N LEU A 130 -3.62 7.65 6.59
CA LEU A 130 -2.34 8.33 6.37
C LEU A 130 -1.68 8.74 7.70
N ALA A 131 -2.46 9.21 8.67
CA ALA A 131 -1.94 9.53 10.01
C ALA A 131 -1.43 8.28 10.74
N LYS A 132 -2.12 7.12 10.63
CA LYS A 132 -1.65 5.82 11.17
C LYS A 132 -0.33 5.40 10.53
N ILE A 133 -0.23 5.51 9.20
CA ILE A 133 1.00 5.19 8.45
C ILE A 133 2.15 6.10 8.91
N ALA A 134 1.94 7.42 8.95
CA ALA A 134 2.94 8.37 9.40
C ALA A 134 3.39 8.09 10.85
N GLY A 135 2.42 7.77 11.74
CA GLY A 135 2.69 7.41 13.13
C GLY A 135 3.49 6.12 13.30
N SER A 136 3.34 5.16 12.39
CA SER A 136 4.06 3.89 12.41
C SER A 136 5.51 3.96 11.90
N LEU A 137 5.89 5.06 11.24
CA LEU A 137 7.25 5.31 10.77
C LEU A 137 8.13 5.88 11.89
N ARG A 138 9.40 5.51 11.93
CA ARG A 138 10.41 6.25 12.71
C ARG A 138 10.68 7.63 12.10
N PRO A 139 11.25 8.59 12.85
CA PRO A 139 11.82 9.80 12.24
C PRO A 139 12.81 9.44 11.13
N GLY A 140 12.71 10.10 9.98
CA GLY A 140 13.47 9.78 8.77
C GLY A 140 12.99 8.53 8.01
N GLY A 141 11.96 7.84 8.48
CA GLY A 141 11.36 6.69 7.78
C GLY A 141 10.56 7.10 6.55
N ALA A 142 10.39 6.19 5.59
CA ALA A 142 9.79 6.50 4.29
C ALA A 142 8.46 5.77 4.05
N PHE A 143 7.58 6.39 3.27
CA PHE A 143 6.34 5.82 2.79
C PHE A 143 6.32 5.83 1.26
N LEU A 144 6.16 4.64 0.65
CA LEU A 144 5.97 4.46 -0.78
C LEU A 144 4.55 4.02 -1.05
N VAL A 145 3.83 4.78 -1.86
CA VAL A 145 2.42 4.53 -2.18
C VAL A 145 2.13 4.79 -3.65
N SER A 146 1.23 4.00 -4.25
CA SER A 146 0.69 4.30 -5.57
C SER A 146 -0.81 4.57 -5.50
N MET A 147 -1.26 5.59 -6.26
CA MET A 147 -2.65 6.02 -6.33
C MET A 147 -3.13 6.15 -7.77
N ARG A 148 -4.40 5.83 -7.99
CA ARG A 148 -5.09 6.16 -9.23
C ARG A 148 -5.39 7.65 -9.29
N ILE A 149 -5.10 8.26 -10.43
CA ILE A 149 -5.32 9.69 -10.67
C ILE A 149 -6.72 9.91 -11.23
N GLY A 150 -7.40 10.91 -10.69
CA GLY A 150 -8.77 11.27 -11.03
C GLY A 150 -9.43 12.04 -9.91
N ASP A 151 -10.74 11.96 -9.81
CA ASP A 151 -11.51 12.56 -8.72
C ASP A 151 -12.72 11.69 -8.35
N GLY A 152 -13.03 11.61 -7.05
CA GLY A 152 -14.19 10.90 -6.53
C GLY A 152 -13.95 9.42 -6.24
N GLU A 153 -15.04 8.68 -6.16
CA GLU A 153 -15.08 7.25 -5.84
C GLU A 153 -15.98 6.52 -6.84
N LYS A 154 -15.66 5.27 -7.08
CA LYS A 154 -16.47 4.37 -7.90
C LYS A 154 -16.74 3.09 -7.14
N SER A 155 -18.02 2.80 -6.92
CA SER A 155 -18.47 1.52 -6.39
C SER A 155 -18.76 0.54 -7.54
N GLY A 156 -18.36 -0.71 -7.35
CA GLY A 156 -18.53 -1.80 -8.31
C GLY A 156 -18.19 -3.11 -7.62
N GLU A 157 -17.56 -4.03 -8.32
CA GLU A 157 -16.99 -5.24 -7.72
C GLU A 157 -15.97 -4.86 -6.62
N TYR A 158 -15.14 -3.88 -6.91
CA TYR A 158 -14.23 -3.23 -5.96
C TYR A 158 -14.67 -1.80 -5.72
N HIS A 159 -14.57 -1.32 -4.48
CA HIS A 159 -14.59 0.10 -4.19
C HIS A 159 -13.27 0.71 -4.63
N THR A 160 -13.31 1.76 -5.46
CA THR A 160 -12.10 2.40 -5.99
C THR A 160 -12.18 3.89 -5.80
N VAL A 161 -11.11 4.46 -5.26
CA VAL A 161 -10.94 5.88 -4.98
C VAL A 161 -9.91 6.48 -5.92
N TYR A 162 -10.24 7.66 -6.42
CA TYR A 162 -9.39 8.46 -7.29
C TYR A 162 -9.04 9.76 -6.58
N TRP A 163 -7.80 10.21 -6.73
CA TRP A 163 -7.34 11.48 -6.19
C TRP A 163 -6.62 12.27 -7.28
N ARG A 164 -6.85 13.57 -7.33
CA ARG A 164 -5.94 14.45 -8.08
C ARG A 164 -4.56 14.39 -7.44
N ARG A 165 -3.52 14.44 -8.26
CA ARG A 165 -2.13 14.32 -7.78
C ARG A 165 -1.83 15.29 -6.61
N ASP A 166 -2.21 16.56 -6.78
CA ASP A 166 -1.90 17.59 -5.78
C ASP A 166 -2.75 17.46 -4.51
N ASP A 167 -4.00 17.01 -4.63
CA ASP A 167 -4.88 16.75 -3.49
C ASP A 167 -4.34 15.60 -2.63
N PHE A 168 -3.81 14.53 -3.25
CA PHE A 168 -3.21 13.44 -2.50
C PHE A 168 -1.86 13.82 -1.89
N ALA A 169 -1.03 14.60 -2.61
CA ALA A 169 0.22 15.15 -2.08
C ALA A 169 -0.03 16.02 -0.84
N ALA A 170 -1.03 16.90 -0.88
CA ALA A 170 -1.41 17.72 0.28
C ALA A 170 -1.85 16.88 1.48
N ARG A 171 -2.53 15.73 1.26
CA ARG A 171 -2.90 14.81 2.35
C ARG A 171 -1.70 14.12 2.99
N LEU A 172 -0.69 13.77 2.19
CA LEU A 172 0.58 13.26 2.73
C LEU A 172 1.25 14.30 3.62
N GLU A 173 1.28 15.57 3.19
CA GLU A 173 1.84 16.68 3.95
C GLU A 173 1.04 16.95 5.24
N ASN A 174 -0.29 16.95 5.17
CA ASN A 174 -1.17 17.08 6.34
C ASN A 174 -1.00 15.95 7.36
N ALA A 175 -0.62 14.75 6.91
CA ALA A 175 -0.26 13.64 7.79
C ALA A 175 1.15 13.77 8.40
N GLY A 176 1.88 14.85 8.11
CA GLY A 176 3.23 15.11 8.62
C GLY A 176 4.34 14.42 7.80
N LEU A 177 4.07 14.05 6.56
CA LEU A 177 5.04 13.45 5.64
C LEU A 177 5.51 14.52 4.63
N VAL A 178 6.79 14.49 4.28
CA VAL A 178 7.37 15.39 3.26
C VAL A 178 7.55 14.60 1.96
N LEU A 179 6.94 15.07 0.89
CA LEU A 179 7.08 14.45 -0.44
C LEU A 179 8.52 14.64 -0.96
N VAL A 180 9.21 13.55 -1.27
CA VAL A 180 10.60 13.55 -1.78
C VAL A 180 10.71 13.07 -3.22
N GLY A 181 9.59 12.72 -3.83
CA GLY A 181 9.50 12.41 -5.25
C GLY A 181 8.20 11.73 -5.61
N ASP A 182 7.82 11.90 -6.85
CA ASP A 182 6.69 11.19 -7.46
C ASP A 182 6.93 10.92 -8.95
N GLU A 183 6.16 10.02 -9.51
CA GLU A 183 6.22 9.67 -10.92
C GLU A 183 4.85 9.27 -11.43
N PHE A 184 4.39 10.00 -12.45
CA PHE A 184 3.17 9.69 -13.19
C PHE A 184 3.41 8.56 -14.19
N ASN A 185 2.42 7.70 -14.36
CA ASN A 185 2.43 6.70 -15.43
C ASN A 185 0.99 6.32 -15.85
N VAL A 186 0.89 5.79 -17.07
CA VAL A 186 -0.35 5.19 -17.57
C VAL A 186 -0.19 3.67 -17.52
N GLY A 187 -1.14 3.01 -16.87
CA GLY A 187 -1.23 1.55 -16.77
C GLY A 187 -1.66 0.87 -18.08
N ARG A 188 -1.74 -0.47 -18.09
CA ARG A 188 -2.14 -1.24 -19.27
C ARG A 188 -3.55 -0.92 -19.74
N ASP A 189 -4.47 -0.68 -18.80
CA ASP A 189 -5.89 -0.40 -19.07
C ASP A 189 -6.16 1.10 -19.29
N ARG A 190 -5.11 1.88 -19.63
CA ARG A 190 -5.13 3.34 -19.76
C ARG A 190 -5.48 4.09 -18.46
N GLU A 191 -5.46 3.40 -17.34
CA GLU A 191 -5.60 4.01 -16.02
C GLU A 191 -4.36 4.85 -15.69
N GLU A 192 -4.59 6.04 -15.19
CA GLU A 192 -3.56 6.98 -14.79
C GLU A 192 -3.18 6.74 -13.33
N TRP A 193 -1.90 6.69 -13.07
CA TRP A 193 -1.32 6.41 -11.76
C TRP A 193 -0.24 7.41 -11.40
N THR A 194 -0.09 7.68 -10.13
CA THR A 194 1.11 8.30 -9.58
C THR A 194 1.65 7.48 -8.41
N THR A 195 2.95 7.20 -8.46
CA THR A 195 3.70 6.64 -7.33
C THR A 195 4.32 7.80 -6.57
N PHE A 196 4.11 7.86 -5.25
CA PHE A 196 4.63 8.87 -4.35
C PHE A 196 5.62 8.24 -3.38
N LEU A 197 6.72 8.91 -3.13
CA LEU A 197 7.65 8.62 -2.04
C LEU A 197 7.69 9.82 -1.11
N ALA A 198 7.30 9.61 0.14
CA ALA A 198 7.31 10.64 1.16
C ALA A 198 8.14 10.18 2.37
N VAL A 199 8.60 11.10 3.22
CA VAL A 199 9.45 10.81 4.39
C VAL A 199 8.84 11.48 5.62
N ARG A 200 8.84 10.78 6.75
CA ARG A 200 8.59 11.41 8.05
C ARG A 200 9.81 12.25 8.44
N PRO A 201 9.68 13.56 8.70
CA PRO A 201 10.80 14.38 9.15
C PRO A 201 11.48 13.83 10.41
N SER A 202 12.78 14.17 10.59
CA SER A 202 13.59 13.79 11.75
C SER A 202 13.22 14.59 12.98
#